data_e07de3205f960f3700da2680c998eb1a
#
_entry.id   e07de3205f960f3700da2680c998eb1a
#
_cell.length_a   1.000
_cell.length_b   1.000
_cell.length_c   1.000
_cell.angle_alpha   90.00
_cell.angle_beta   90.00
_cell.angle_gamma   90.00
#
_symmetry.space_group_name_H-M   'P 1'
#
loop_
_entity.id
_entity.type
_entity.pdbx_description
1 polymer ?
#
loop_
_entity_poly.entity_id
_entity_poly.type
_entity_poly.pdbx_seq_one_letter_code
_entity_poly.pdbx_strand_id
1 'polypeptide(L)'
;MQGVSSGDPELVQRMATAARWPSELGFDLLDVHQHLVFGLPPSDGSVLAGSFDPEAVAAAFAERGYTPSAVGGRTLLCGVSGCGDGMRSDIAKADGGLPFGAQLGRSEPIAVSEADILSSADLETLTAMLEAVDGKAPSLADDPAYRAIATAADPETMLIQATLLPGGMLGLGPEIYGFFADSPEDAGRLVVELDELFEPMPAADVIGIFDGATPTEQVVTIVLAYADDADAALAAEVLPRRLEVLPTLSAGALSDLLAERGVTSVSGRVVPSADGEAAAAVIELRAPLAGPDPGAEGGSPSPSSRLYRLLVDLVFRRDLLWLVPVLPLEQ
;
A
#
# COMPACT_ATOMS: atom_id res chain seq x y z
N MET A 1 -12.08 -1.20 -0.72
CA MET A 1 -10.81 -1.15 -1.46
C MET A 1 -9.69 -1.46 -0.48
N GLN A 2 -8.83 -2.39 -0.78
CA GLN A 2 -7.56 -2.53 -0.02
C GLN A 2 -6.65 -1.37 -0.36
N GLY A 3 -5.79 -1.04 0.61
CA GLY A 3 -4.74 -0.08 0.39
C GLY A 3 -3.83 -0.51 -0.76
N VAL A 4 -3.28 0.48 -1.41
CA VAL A 4 -2.24 0.33 -2.42
C VAL A 4 -0.94 0.04 -1.68
N SER A 5 -0.37 -1.13 -1.90
CA SER A 5 0.96 -1.48 -1.42
C SER A 5 1.91 -1.53 -2.61
N SER A 6 2.90 -0.66 -2.62
CA SER A 6 3.95 -0.65 -3.65
C SER A 6 5.14 -1.57 -3.34
N GLY A 7 5.06 -2.30 -2.28
CA GLY A 7 6.06 -3.31 -1.91
C GLY A 7 5.45 -4.69 -1.94
N ASP A 8 4.91 -5.11 -3.10
CA ASP A 8 4.41 -6.47 -3.24
C ASP A 8 5.56 -7.44 -2.95
N PRO A 9 5.47 -8.23 -1.86
CA PRO A 9 6.43 -9.30 -1.61
C PRO A 9 6.55 -10.24 -2.81
N GLU A 10 5.49 -10.36 -3.60
CA GLU A 10 5.49 -11.16 -4.82
C GLU A 10 6.42 -10.60 -5.88
N LEU A 11 6.43 -9.30 -6.17
CA LEU A 11 7.35 -8.73 -7.16
C LEU A 11 8.81 -8.89 -6.70
N VAL A 12 9.10 -8.64 -5.42
CA VAL A 12 10.45 -8.82 -4.85
C VAL A 12 10.88 -10.28 -4.87
N GLN A 13 9.99 -11.23 -4.54
CA GLN A 13 10.29 -12.66 -4.64
C GLN A 13 10.54 -13.09 -6.09
N ARG A 14 9.89 -12.44 -7.05
CA ARG A 14 10.01 -12.74 -8.48
C ARG A 14 11.23 -12.10 -9.13
N MET A 15 11.90 -11.13 -8.47
CA MET A 15 13.18 -10.57 -8.97
C MET A 15 14.24 -11.66 -9.22
N ALA A 16 14.24 -12.73 -8.43
CA ALA A 16 15.15 -13.86 -8.63
C ALA A 16 14.88 -14.62 -9.96
N THR A 17 13.69 -14.48 -10.53
CA THR A 17 13.27 -15.12 -11.78
C THR A 17 13.11 -14.12 -12.92
N ALA A 18 13.36 -12.84 -12.69
CA ALA A 18 13.17 -11.77 -13.66
C ALA A 18 13.96 -11.98 -14.97
N ALA A 19 15.08 -12.70 -14.93
CA ALA A 19 15.82 -13.06 -16.14
C ALA A 19 15.01 -13.90 -17.16
N ARG A 20 13.89 -14.52 -16.75
CA ARG A 20 12.98 -15.26 -17.62
C ARG A 20 11.92 -14.37 -18.29
N TRP A 21 11.65 -13.18 -17.73
CA TRP A 21 10.55 -12.32 -18.15
C TRP A 21 10.60 -11.91 -19.63
N PRO A 22 11.76 -11.50 -20.19
CA PRO A 22 11.80 -11.16 -21.61
C PRO A 22 11.33 -12.28 -22.54
N SER A 23 11.66 -13.53 -22.23
CA SER A 23 11.24 -14.68 -23.04
C SER A 23 9.82 -15.16 -22.74
N GLU A 24 9.34 -15.01 -21.50
CA GLU A 24 8.07 -15.60 -21.08
C GLU A 24 6.92 -14.58 -20.99
N LEU A 25 7.25 -13.31 -20.85
CA LEU A 25 6.27 -12.23 -20.72
C LEU A 25 6.39 -11.19 -21.84
N GLY A 26 7.51 -11.17 -22.59
CA GLY A 26 7.75 -10.22 -23.66
C GLY A 26 8.22 -8.82 -23.18
N PHE A 27 8.59 -8.67 -21.89
CA PHE A 27 9.16 -7.45 -21.33
C PHE A 27 10.18 -7.76 -20.24
N ASP A 28 11.10 -6.84 -19.96
CA ASP A 28 12.07 -6.93 -18.86
C ASP A 28 11.52 -6.30 -17.59
N LEU A 29 12.00 -6.74 -16.43
CA LEU A 29 11.69 -6.07 -15.16
C LEU A 29 12.09 -4.59 -15.15
N LEU A 30 13.15 -4.24 -15.87
CA LEU A 30 13.64 -2.86 -16.01
C LEU A 30 12.73 -1.97 -16.87
N ASP A 31 11.82 -2.55 -17.64
CA ASP A 31 10.78 -1.81 -18.37
C ASP A 31 9.67 -1.34 -17.43
N VAL A 32 9.59 -1.89 -16.21
CA VAL A 32 8.60 -1.52 -15.20
C VAL A 32 9.14 -0.37 -14.36
N HIS A 33 8.50 0.79 -14.46
CA HIS A 33 8.84 1.99 -13.69
C HIS A 33 8.08 2.08 -12.38
N GLN A 34 6.82 1.63 -12.37
CA GLN A 34 5.94 1.66 -11.20
C GLN A 34 5.06 0.40 -11.19
N HIS A 35 4.74 -0.05 -9.99
CA HIS A 35 3.83 -1.15 -9.76
C HIS A 35 2.80 -0.76 -8.70
N LEU A 36 1.54 -0.99 -9.03
CA LEU A 36 0.40 -0.75 -8.17
C LEU A 36 -0.40 -2.04 -8.01
N VAL A 37 -0.70 -2.43 -6.78
CA VAL A 37 -1.66 -3.49 -6.46
C VAL A 37 -2.76 -2.91 -5.60
N PHE A 38 -4.00 -3.26 -5.85
CA PHE A 38 -5.13 -2.77 -5.09
C PHE A 38 -6.23 -3.83 -4.99
N GLY A 39 -7.15 -3.60 -4.07
CA GLY A 39 -8.30 -4.48 -3.88
C GLY A 39 -8.03 -5.64 -2.92
N LEU A 40 -9.02 -6.50 -2.77
CA LEU A 40 -8.98 -7.77 -2.03
C LEU A 40 -9.35 -8.90 -2.97
N PRO A 41 -8.70 -10.07 -2.90
CA PRO A 41 -9.19 -11.22 -3.61
C PRO A 41 -10.69 -11.47 -3.30
N PRO A 42 -11.50 -11.73 -4.32
CA PRO A 42 -11.15 -11.94 -5.72
C PRO A 42 -11.10 -10.67 -6.59
N SER A 43 -11.46 -9.52 -6.06
CA SER A 43 -11.56 -8.25 -6.78
C SER A 43 -10.31 -7.40 -6.61
N ASP A 44 -9.15 -8.05 -6.64
CA ASP A 44 -7.83 -7.40 -6.66
C ASP A 44 -7.38 -7.15 -8.11
N GLY A 45 -6.56 -6.13 -8.27
CA GLY A 45 -5.98 -5.76 -9.56
C GLY A 45 -4.55 -5.27 -9.42
N SER A 46 -3.83 -5.34 -10.52
CA SER A 46 -2.45 -4.91 -10.64
C SER A 46 -2.27 -4.01 -11.85
N VAL A 47 -1.46 -2.98 -11.68
CA VAL A 47 -1.04 -2.07 -12.74
C VAL A 47 0.48 -2.02 -12.75
N LEU A 48 1.08 -2.36 -13.87
CA LEU A 48 2.48 -2.05 -14.15
C LEU A 48 2.51 -0.84 -15.07
N ALA A 49 3.10 0.26 -14.64
CA ALA A 49 3.37 1.39 -15.51
C ALA A 49 4.83 1.35 -15.95
N GLY A 50 5.09 1.60 -17.24
CA GLY A 50 6.43 1.42 -17.77
C GLY A 50 6.55 1.69 -19.26
N SER A 51 7.39 0.92 -19.94
CA SER A 51 7.62 1.01 -21.39
C SER A 51 7.54 -0.39 -21.98
N PHE A 52 6.42 -0.69 -22.62
CA PHE A 52 6.13 -2.04 -23.11
C PHE A 52 5.97 -2.06 -24.63
N ASP A 53 6.30 -3.21 -25.23
CA ASP A 53 5.95 -3.54 -26.61
C ASP A 53 4.73 -4.49 -26.61
N PRO A 54 3.51 -4.00 -26.93
CA PRO A 54 2.31 -4.84 -26.88
C PRO A 54 2.36 -6.05 -27.83
N GLU A 55 3.11 -5.95 -28.92
CA GLU A 55 3.25 -7.07 -29.87
C GLU A 55 4.16 -8.15 -29.29
N ALA A 56 5.29 -7.77 -28.67
CA ALA A 56 6.19 -8.71 -27.99
C ALA A 56 5.50 -9.41 -26.81
N VAL A 57 4.74 -8.66 -26.00
CA VAL A 57 3.95 -9.22 -24.90
C VAL A 57 2.89 -10.18 -25.43
N ALA A 58 2.14 -9.79 -26.46
CA ALA A 58 1.12 -10.66 -27.06
C ALA A 58 1.72 -11.96 -27.62
N ALA A 59 2.88 -11.88 -28.26
CA ALA A 59 3.57 -13.07 -28.79
C ALA A 59 3.99 -14.03 -27.68
N ALA A 60 4.61 -13.53 -26.60
CA ALA A 60 5.02 -14.35 -25.46
C ALA A 60 3.81 -15.02 -24.76
N PHE A 61 2.72 -14.27 -24.58
CA PHE A 61 1.50 -14.83 -23.99
C PHE A 61 0.77 -15.80 -24.91
N ALA A 62 0.85 -15.63 -26.24
CA ALA A 62 0.30 -16.60 -27.19
C ALA A 62 0.97 -17.98 -27.07
N GLU A 63 2.28 -18.04 -26.81
CA GLU A 63 2.99 -19.31 -26.53
C GLU A 63 2.48 -19.99 -25.25
N ARG A 64 1.94 -19.23 -24.32
CA ARG A 64 1.30 -19.71 -23.08
C ARG A 64 -0.19 -20.02 -23.26
N GLY A 65 -0.71 -19.91 -24.48
CA GLY A 65 -2.09 -20.26 -24.85
C GLY A 65 -3.08 -19.10 -24.66
N TYR A 66 -2.62 -17.86 -24.52
CA TYR A 66 -3.51 -16.70 -24.52
C TYR A 66 -3.91 -16.32 -25.95
N THR A 67 -5.11 -15.79 -26.08
CA THR A 67 -5.65 -15.30 -27.34
C THR A 67 -5.74 -13.77 -27.29
N PRO A 68 -5.07 -13.04 -28.20
CA PRO A 68 -5.15 -11.60 -28.25
C PRO A 68 -6.45 -11.12 -28.89
N SER A 69 -6.98 -10.02 -28.37
CA SER A 69 -8.07 -9.22 -28.94
C SER A 69 -7.83 -7.74 -28.68
N ALA A 70 -8.60 -6.85 -29.29
CA ALA A 70 -8.47 -5.41 -29.10
C ALA A 70 -9.58 -4.86 -28.22
N VAL A 71 -9.23 -4.00 -27.26
CA VAL A 71 -10.17 -3.28 -26.39
C VAL A 71 -9.63 -1.89 -26.08
N GLY A 72 -10.39 -0.82 -26.40
CA GLY A 72 -10.04 0.55 -26.00
C GLY A 72 -8.64 1.02 -26.42
N GLY A 73 -8.14 0.57 -27.58
CA GLY A 73 -6.77 0.90 -28.03
C GLY A 73 -5.66 0.07 -27.40
N ARG A 74 -6.00 -0.93 -26.57
CA ARG A 74 -5.09 -1.88 -25.92
C ARG A 74 -5.23 -3.28 -26.52
N THR A 75 -4.19 -4.10 -26.33
CA THR A 75 -4.24 -5.54 -26.59
C THR A 75 -4.73 -6.25 -25.34
N LEU A 76 -5.92 -6.87 -25.42
CA LEU A 76 -6.48 -7.72 -24.35
C LEU A 76 -6.07 -9.16 -24.61
N LEU A 77 -5.43 -9.79 -23.63
CA LEU A 77 -4.95 -11.16 -23.63
C LEU A 77 -5.80 -11.98 -22.67
N CYS A 78 -6.49 -13.00 -23.20
CA CYS A 78 -7.32 -13.89 -22.41
C CYS A 78 -6.84 -15.33 -22.55
N GLY A 79 -6.93 -16.11 -21.48
CA GLY A 79 -6.60 -17.53 -21.51
C GLY A 79 -7.46 -18.33 -22.48
N VAL A 80 -7.11 -19.60 -22.69
CA VAL A 80 -7.72 -20.52 -23.69
C VAL A 80 -9.25 -20.61 -23.57
N SER A 81 -9.78 -20.54 -22.35
CA SER A 81 -11.23 -20.63 -22.12
C SER A 81 -11.92 -19.24 -22.10
N GLY A 82 -11.17 -18.18 -22.38
CA GLY A 82 -11.65 -16.79 -22.41
C GLY A 82 -11.30 -16.00 -21.16
N CYS A 83 -11.70 -14.71 -21.13
CA CYS A 83 -11.36 -13.80 -20.06
C CYS A 83 -12.07 -14.10 -18.72
N GLY A 84 -13.18 -14.81 -18.72
CA GLY A 84 -13.92 -15.18 -17.51
C GLY A 84 -13.27 -16.30 -16.67
N ASP A 85 -12.20 -16.92 -17.15
CA ASP A 85 -11.51 -18.03 -16.47
C ASP A 85 -10.38 -17.57 -15.53
N GLY A 86 -10.15 -16.26 -15.40
CA GLY A 86 -9.06 -15.70 -14.58
C GLY A 86 -9.09 -16.15 -13.11
N MET A 87 -10.28 -16.43 -12.60
CA MET A 87 -10.47 -16.94 -11.24
C MET A 87 -10.17 -18.44 -11.06
N ARG A 88 -10.06 -19.18 -12.14
CA ARG A 88 -9.88 -20.62 -12.09
C ARG A 88 -8.42 -20.99 -11.88
N SER A 89 -8.11 -21.65 -10.77
CA SER A 89 -6.77 -22.15 -10.46
C SER A 89 -6.52 -23.51 -11.08
N ASP A 90 -5.34 -23.70 -11.67
CA ASP A 90 -4.81 -24.97 -12.14
C ASP A 90 -3.39 -25.17 -11.58
N ILE A 91 -3.31 -25.74 -10.39
CA ILE A 91 -2.04 -25.91 -9.68
C ILE A 91 -1.00 -26.71 -10.47
N ALA A 92 -1.43 -27.55 -11.42
CA ALA A 92 -0.51 -28.26 -12.30
C ALA A 92 0.26 -27.33 -13.26
N LYS A 93 -0.26 -26.12 -13.48
CA LYS A 93 0.35 -25.05 -14.29
C LYS A 93 0.97 -23.94 -13.45
N ALA A 94 1.00 -24.10 -12.12
CA ALA A 94 1.51 -23.07 -11.24
C ALA A 94 3.00 -22.80 -11.50
N ASP A 95 3.34 -21.51 -11.67
CA ASP A 95 4.71 -21.02 -11.80
C ASP A 95 4.90 -19.80 -10.91
N GLY A 96 5.54 -20.01 -9.75
CA GLY A 96 5.80 -18.94 -8.77
C GLY A 96 6.82 -17.90 -9.26
N GLY A 97 7.47 -18.10 -10.39
CA GLY A 97 8.41 -17.15 -10.99
C GLY A 97 7.77 -16.08 -11.87
N LEU A 98 6.47 -16.19 -12.14
CA LEU A 98 5.76 -15.28 -13.04
C LEU A 98 4.65 -14.51 -12.32
N PRO A 99 4.39 -13.26 -12.71
CA PRO A 99 3.27 -12.45 -12.20
C PRO A 99 1.92 -12.93 -12.79
N PHE A 100 0.85 -12.18 -12.51
CA PHE A 100 -0.48 -12.34 -13.08
C PHE A 100 -1.13 -13.69 -12.76
N GLY A 101 -1.18 -14.03 -11.45
CA GLY A 101 -1.85 -15.26 -10.98
C GLY A 101 -1.15 -16.57 -11.32
N ALA A 102 -0.01 -16.51 -11.98
CA ALA A 102 0.71 -17.71 -12.42
C ALA A 102 1.12 -18.63 -11.24
N GLN A 103 1.34 -18.08 -10.02
CA GLN A 103 1.60 -18.87 -8.82
C GLN A 103 0.45 -19.81 -8.42
N LEU A 104 -0.77 -19.52 -8.87
CA LEU A 104 -1.93 -20.39 -8.72
C LEU A 104 -2.30 -21.14 -10.00
N GLY A 105 -1.49 -21.02 -11.06
CA GLY A 105 -1.76 -21.54 -12.38
C GLY A 105 -2.99 -20.92 -13.04
N ARG A 106 -3.32 -19.68 -12.67
CA ARG A 106 -4.43 -18.92 -13.25
C ARG A 106 -4.02 -18.36 -14.60
N SER A 107 -5.01 -18.16 -15.46
CA SER A 107 -4.89 -17.43 -16.72
C SER A 107 -5.61 -16.10 -16.58
N GLU A 108 -5.06 -15.20 -15.77
CA GLU A 108 -5.64 -13.88 -15.54
C GLU A 108 -5.69 -13.09 -16.85
N PRO A 109 -6.80 -12.42 -17.17
CA PRO A 109 -6.86 -11.53 -18.30
C PRO A 109 -5.97 -10.32 -18.08
N ILE A 110 -5.29 -9.89 -19.15
CA ILE A 110 -4.29 -8.82 -19.14
C ILE A 110 -4.59 -7.86 -20.26
N ALA A 111 -4.60 -6.56 -19.98
CA ALA A 111 -4.70 -5.52 -21.00
C ALA A 111 -3.38 -4.75 -21.10
N VAL A 112 -2.82 -4.68 -22.30
CA VAL A 112 -1.48 -4.13 -22.55
C VAL A 112 -1.56 -2.94 -23.47
N SER A 113 -0.87 -1.85 -23.08
CA SER A 113 -0.52 -0.70 -23.93
C SER A 113 0.99 -0.48 -23.93
N GLU A 114 1.47 0.53 -24.65
CA GLU A 114 2.88 0.95 -24.61
C GLU A 114 3.29 1.50 -23.23
N ALA A 115 2.35 2.02 -22.44
CA ALA A 115 2.60 2.70 -21.17
C ALA A 115 2.22 1.88 -19.93
N ASP A 116 1.34 0.90 -20.08
CA ASP A 116 0.82 0.14 -18.94
C ASP A 116 0.43 -1.30 -19.28
N ILE A 117 0.46 -2.14 -18.24
CA ILE A 117 -0.13 -3.47 -18.23
C ILE A 117 -1.09 -3.52 -17.04
N LEU A 118 -2.36 -3.81 -17.33
CA LEU A 118 -3.42 -3.98 -16.34
C LEU A 118 -3.78 -5.44 -16.23
N SER A 119 -3.93 -5.97 -15.02
CA SER A 119 -4.39 -7.35 -14.82
C SER A 119 -5.32 -7.47 -13.62
N SER A 120 -6.25 -8.41 -13.70
CA SER A 120 -7.07 -8.87 -12.57
C SER A 120 -7.58 -10.26 -12.86
N ALA A 121 -7.67 -11.11 -11.84
CA ALA A 121 -8.33 -12.40 -11.98
C ALA A 121 -9.84 -12.25 -12.29
N ASP A 122 -10.44 -11.16 -11.82
CA ASP A 122 -11.84 -10.82 -12.04
C ASP A 122 -12.01 -9.87 -13.23
N LEU A 123 -12.79 -10.29 -14.23
CA LEU A 123 -13.02 -9.52 -15.45
C LEU A 123 -13.79 -8.21 -15.18
N GLU A 124 -14.68 -8.18 -14.19
CA GLU A 124 -15.40 -6.97 -13.83
C GLU A 124 -14.44 -5.92 -13.28
N THR A 125 -13.52 -6.33 -12.40
CA THR A 125 -12.44 -5.48 -11.89
C THR A 125 -11.53 -4.98 -13.01
N LEU A 126 -11.09 -5.84 -13.93
CA LEU A 126 -10.28 -5.40 -15.08
C LEU A 126 -11.03 -4.39 -15.97
N THR A 127 -12.34 -4.59 -16.17
CA THR A 127 -13.16 -3.66 -16.94
C THR A 127 -13.24 -2.30 -16.26
N ALA A 128 -13.46 -2.28 -14.95
CA ALA A 128 -13.48 -1.04 -14.16
C ALA A 128 -12.12 -0.30 -14.21
N MET A 129 -11.00 -1.04 -14.17
CA MET A 129 -9.66 -0.47 -14.35
C MET A 129 -9.52 0.21 -15.72
N LEU A 130 -9.95 -0.47 -16.79
CA LEU A 130 -9.90 0.07 -18.16
C LEU A 130 -10.75 1.34 -18.29
N GLU A 131 -11.94 1.35 -17.69
CA GLU A 131 -12.80 2.53 -17.71
C GLU A 131 -12.18 3.71 -16.95
N ALA A 132 -11.53 3.46 -15.81
CA ALA A 132 -10.84 4.50 -15.05
C ALA A 132 -9.64 5.07 -15.81
N VAL A 133 -8.79 4.22 -16.39
CA VAL A 133 -7.61 4.66 -17.16
C VAL A 133 -8.02 5.41 -18.44
N ASP A 134 -9.13 5.01 -19.08
CA ASP A 134 -9.68 5.69 -20.25
C ASP A 134 -10.44 6.99 -19.89
N GLY A 135 -10.54 7.35 -18.59
CA GLY A 135 -11.30 8.53 -18.12
C GLY A 135 -12.81 8.41 -18.26
N LYS A 136 -13.34 7.20 -18.36
CA LYS A 136 -14.78 6.93 -18.47
C LYS A 136 -15.45 6.68 -17.12
N ALA A 137 -14.65 6.36 -16.10
CA ALA A 137 -15.05 6.21 -14.71
C ALA A 137 -14.10 6.99 -13.79
N PRO A 138 -14.56 7.41 -12.59
CA PRO A 138 -13.70 8.06 -11.62
C PRO A 138 -12.53 7.15 -11.20
N SER A 139 -11.36 7.75 -11.01
CA SER A 139 -10.16 7.11 -10.47
C SER A 139 -9.95 7.51 -9.01
N LEU A 140 -8.99 6.88 -8.32
CA LEU A 140 -8.58 7.31 -6.98
C LEU A 140 -8.03 8.75 -6.98
N ALA A 141 -7.50 9.23 -8.11
CA ALA A 141 -7.04 10.61 -8.25
C ALA A 141 -8.18 11.64 -8.26
N ASP A 142 -9.41 11.22 -8.49
CA ASP A 142 -10.60 12.09 -8.41
C ASP A 142 -11.16 12.19 -6.98
N ASP A 143 -10.74 11.30 -6.10
CA ASP A 143 -11.14 11.31 -4.68
C ASP A 143 -10.29 12.33 -3.90
N PRO A 144 -10.93 13.30 -3.20
CA PRO A 144 -10.21 14.36 -2.49
C PRO A 144 -9.24 13.85 -1.42
N ALA A 145 -9.61 12.78 -0.70
CA ALA A 145 -8.76 12.23 0.37
C ALA A 145 -7.49 11.59 -0.21
N TYR A 146 -7.59 10.85 -1.32
CA TYR A 146 -6.42 10.31 -2.01
C TYR A 146 -5.56 11.38 -2.64
N ARG A 147 -6.16 12.47 -3.19
CA ARG A 147 -5.41 13.64 -3.67
C ARG A 147 -4.65 14.34 -2.55
N ALA A 148 -5.29 14.53 -1.39
CA ALA A 148 -4.65 15.13 -0.22
C ALA A 148 -3.43 14.31 0.22
N ILE A 149 -3.56 12.98 0.29
CA ILE A 149 -2.45 12.06 0.59
C ILE A 149 -1.31 12.17 -0.43
N ALA A 150 -1.62 12.16 -1.72
CA ALA A 150 -0.61 12.25 -2.78
C ALA A 150 0.10 13.61 -2.77
N THR A 151 -0.64 14.69 -2.49
CA THR A 151 -0.08 16.06 -2.41
C THR A 151 0.79 16.25 -1.16
N ALA A 152 0.47 15.54 -0.08
CA ALA A 152 1.20 15.59 1.17
C ALA A 152 2.56 14.87 1.13
N ALA A 153 2.79 14.01 0.12
CA ALA A 153 4.08 13.38 -0.10
C ALA A 153 5.16 14.46 -0.35
N ASP A 154 6.28 14.35 0.36
CA ASP A 154 7.37 15.31 0.23
C ASP A 154 8.09 15.16 -1.12
N PRO A 155 8.09 16.19 -1.99
CA PRO A 155 8.74 16.14 -3.29
C PRO A 155 10.27 16.04 -3.22
N GLU A 156 10.89 16.38 -2.07
CA GLU A 156 12.34 16.27 -1.86
C GLU A 156 12.76 14.85 -1.48
N THR A 157 11.80 14.01 -1.14
CA THR A 157 12.02 12.61 -0.78
C THR A 157 11.80 11.71 -1.99
N MET A 158 12.80 10.90 -2.34
CA MET A 158 12.62 9.86 -3.35
C MET A 158 11.67 8.78 -2.78
N LEU A 159 10.45 8.72 -3.31
CA LEU A 159 9.48 7.69 -2.93
C LEU A 159 9.94 6.32 -3.43
N ILE A 160 10.02 5.35 -2.52
CA ILE A 160 10.37 3.96 -2.82
C ILE A 160 9.08 3.13 -2.92
N GLN A 161 8.21 3.25 -1.92
CA GLN A 161 6.94 2.51 -1.86
C GLN A 161 5.94 3.24 -0.97
N ALA A 162 4.66 2.89 -1.13
CA ALA A 162 3.59 3.39 -0.27
C ALA A 162 2.50 2.34 -0.06
N THR A 163 1.83 2.40 1.08
CA THR A 163 0.60 1.68 1.37
C THR A 163 -0.50 2.69 1.67
N LEU A 164 -1.61 2.63 0.93
CA LEU A 164 -2.77 3.48 1.15
C LEU A 164 -3.96 2.63 1.61
N LEU A 165 -4.61 3.04 2.68
CA LEU A 165 -5.67 2.29 3.34
C LEU A 165 -6.89 3.20 3.56
N PRO A 166 -8.08 2.84 3.08
CA PRO A 166 -9.30 3.51 3.50
C PRO A 166 -9.45 3.39 5.03
N GLY A 167 -9.70 4.51 5.72
CA GLY A 167 -9.79 4.54 7.18
C GLY A 167 -10.84 3.56 7.74
N GLY A 168 -11.99 3.45 7.06
CA GLY A 168 -13.04 2.51 7.44
C GLY A 168 -12.65 1.02 7.37
N MET A 169 -11.58 0.67 6.63
CA MET A 169 -11.11 -0.73 6.57
C MET A 169 -10.35 -1.18 7.81
N LEU A 170 -9.80 -0.26 8.56
CA LEU A 170 -8.97 -0.61 9.72
C LEU A 170 -9.81 -1.06 10.91
N GLY A 171 -11.14 -0.80 10.89
CA GLY A 171 -12.03 -1.15 11.99
C GLY A 171 -11.52 -0.50 13.29
N LEU A 172 -11.20 0.79 13.22
CA LEU A 172 -10.70 1.57 14.36
C LEU A 172 -11.82 1.91 15.34
N GLY A 173 -12.74 0.98 15.57
CA GLY A 173 -13.81 1.12 16.54
C GLY A 173 -13.38 0.79 17.97
N PRO A 174 -14.27 1.01 18.94
CA PRO A 174 -13.98 0.75 20.37
C PRO A 174 -13.57 -0.69 20.67
N GLU A 175 -13.93 -1.63 19.84
CA GLU A 175 -13.56 -3.05 19.94
C GLU A 175 -12.04 -3.29 19.90
N ILE A 176 -11.28 -2.37 19.31
CA ILE A 176 -9.82 -2.50 19.22
C ILE A 176 -9.16 -2.50 20.61
N TYR A 177 -9.76 -1.78 21.57
CA TYR A 177 -9.24 -1.73 22.94
C TYR A 177 -9.27 -3.10 23.62
N GLY A 178 -10.19 -3.98 23.20
CA GLY A 178 -10.26 -5.36 23.70
C GLY A 178 -9.04 -6.20 23.34
N PHE A 179 -8.26 -5.84 22.34
CA PHE A 179 -7.01 -6.53 22.00
C PHE A 179 -5.85 -6.14 22.94
N PHE A 180 -5.96 -4.98 23.59
CA PHE A 180 -4.93 -4.44 24.49
C PHE A 180 -5.28 -4.63 25.98
N ALA A 181 -6.34 -5.36 26.29
CA ALA A 181 -6.85 -5.53 27.63
C ALA A 181 -7.18 -7.00 27.93
N ASP A 182 -6.95 -7.43 29.17
CA ASP A 182 -7.22 -8.80 29.60
C ASP A 182 -8.72 -9.05 29.85
N SER A 183 -9.50 -8.00 30.00
CA SER A 183 -10.93 -8.05 30.24
C SER A 183 -11.68 -6.83 29.66
N PRO A 184 -13.01 -6.90 29.46
CA PRO A 184 -13.81 -5.72 29.05
C PRO A 184 -13.71 -4.55 30.04
N GLU A 185 -13.51 -4.84 31.34
CA GLU A 185 -13.32 -3.80 32.36
C GLU A 185 -11.97 -3.09 32.19
N ASP A 186 -10.92 -3.85 31.89
CA ASP A 186 -9.59 -3.31 31.59
C ASP A 186 -9.60 -2.50 30.29
N ALA A 187 -10.33 -2.94 29.26
CA ALA A 187 -10.53 -2.18 28.04
C ALA A 187 -11.21 -0.83 28.32
N GLY A 188 -12.26 -0.82 29.16
CA GLY A 188 -12.92 0.43 29.59
C GLY A 188 -11.97 1.37 30.34
N ARG A 189 -11.09 0.83 31.20
CA ARG A 189 -10.07 1.66 31.88
C ARG A 189 -9.06 2.24 30.89
N LEU A 190 -8.59 1.45 29.95
CA LEU A 190 -7.65 1.89 28.93
C LEU A 190 -8.23 3.06 28.10
N VAL A 191 -9.52 3.00 27.72
CA VAL A 191 -10.19 4.10 27.03
C VAL A 191 -10.16 5.38 27.89
N VAL A 192 -10.49 5.28 29.18
CA VAL A 192 -10.48 6.44 30.09
C VAL A 192 -9.07 7.02 30.23
N GLU A 193 -8.05 6.15 30.41
CA GLU A 193 -6.66 6.60 30.51
C GLU A 193 -6.18 7.29 29.23
N LEU A 194 -6.60 6.80 28.05
CA LEU A 194 -6.25 7.44 26.78
C LEU A 194 -6.98 8.77 26.57
N ASP A 195 -8.25 8.86 26.99
CA ASP A 195 -9.02 10.11 26.94
C ASP A 195 -8.44 11.18 27.86
N GLU A 196 -7.86 10.78 29.00
CA GLU A 196 -7.15 11.69 29.91
C GLU A 196 -5.78 12.13 29.37
N LEU A 197 -5.12 11.29 28.58
CA LEU A 197 -3.76 11.55 28.08
C LEU A 197 -3.74 12.32 26.74
N PHE A 198 -4.75 12.12 25.91
CA PHE A 198 -4.80 12.66 24.54
C PHE A 198 -6.15 13.27 24.24
N GLU A 199 -6.14 14.36 23.48
CA GLU A 199 -7.36 14.85 22.87
C GLU A 199 -7.93 13.78 21.88
N PRO A 200 -9.27 13.68 21.77
CA PRO A 200 -9.92 12.77 20.83
C PRO A 200 -9.41 13.04 19.42
N MET A 201 -8.79 12.05 18.79
CA MET A 201 -8.32 12.15 17.41
C MET A 201 -9.43 11.66 16.47
N PRO A 202 -9.84 12.45 15.47
CA PRO A 202 -10.88 12.03 14.53
C PRO A 202 -10.42 10.87 13.67
N ALA A 203 -11.38 10.11 13.12
CA ALA A 203 -11.10 9.03 12.17
C ALA A 203 -10.67 9.61 10.82
N ALA A 204 -9.56 9.17 10.30
CA ALA A 204 -9.10 9.56 8.96
C ALA A 204 -9.91 8.85 7.88
N ASP A 205 -10.21 9.54 6.78
CA ASP A 205 -10.86 8.98 5.60
C ASP A 205 -9.94 8.01 4.87
N VAL A 206 -8.68 8.38 4.72
CA VAL A 206 -7.61 7.56 4.11
C VAL A 206 -6.33 7.73 4.92
N ILE A 207 -5.59 6.63 5.04
CA ILE A 207 -4.27 6.60 5.69
C ILE A 207 -3.24 6.15 4.68
N GLY A 208 -2.16 6.92 4.53
CA GLY A 208 -0.99 6.58 3.72
C GLY A 208 0.23 6.33 4.60
N ILE A 209 1.00 5.30 4.28
CA ILE A 209 2.34 5.06 4.85
C ILE A 209 3.30 5.05 3.67
N PHE A 210 4.21 6.00 3.64
CA PHE A 210 5.19 6.20 2.57
C PHE A 210 6.59 5.87 3.06
N ASP A 211 7.31 5.10 2.28
CA ASP A 211 8.74 4.83 2.46
C ASP A 211 9.52 5.64 1.45
N GLY A 212 10.40 6.47 1.92
CA GLY A 212 11.20 7.31 1.07
C GLY A 212 12.63 7.48 1.59
N ALA A 213 13.46 8.06 0.78
CA ALA A 213 14.84 8.35 1.13
C ALA A 213 15.31 9.71 0.61
N THR A 214 16.14 10.36 1.41
CA THR A 214 17.05 11.41 0.98
C THR A 214 18.45 10.82 0.78
N PRO A 215 19.46 11.56 0.34
CA PRO A 215 20.82 11.03 0.22
C PRO A 215 21.44 10.50 1.53
N THR A 216 20.91 10.91 2.69
CA THR A 216 21.51 10.60 4.00
C THR A 216 20.54 9.93 4.97
N GLU A 217 19.24 10.01 4.73
CA GLU A 217 18.22 9.55 5.66
C GLU A 217 17.16 8.73 4.94
N GLN A 218 16.63 7.78 5.68
CA GLN A 218 15.35 7.19 5.42
C GLN A 218 14.27 8.06 6.04
N VAL A 219 13.19 8.28 5.29
CA VAL A 219 12.03 9.04 5.75
C VAL A 219 10.79 8.19 5.57
N VAL A 220 10.18 7.78 6.68
CA VAL A 220 8.85 7.17 6.63
C VAL A 220 7.83 8.21 7.01
N THR A 221 6.84 8.40 6.15
CA THR A 221 5.79 9.40 6.35
C THR A 221 4.45 8.69 6.51
N ILE A 222 3.76 8.98 7.63
CA ILE A 222 2.37 8.60 7.84
C ILE A 222 1.53 9.82 7.48
N VAL A 223 0.58 9.66 6.57
CA VAL A 223 -0.32 10.73 6.12
C VAL A 223 -1.74 10.30 6.40
N LEU A 224 -2.51 11.16 7.06
CA LEU A 224 -3.92 10.94 7.36
C LEU A 224 -4.74 12.03 6.67
N ALA A 225 -5.66 11.65 5.80
CA ALA A 225 -6.56 12.59 5.13
C ALA A 225 -7.84 12.80 5.95
N TYR A 226 -8.28 14.05 6.03
CA TYR A 226 -9.48 14.50 6.73
C TYR A 226 -10.28 15.45 5.87
N ALA A 227 -11.58 15.55 6.16
CA ALA A 227 -12.47 16.46 5.44
C ALA A 227 -12.17 17.95 5.75
N ASP A 228 -11.47 18.27 6.84
CA ASP A 228 -11.16 19.65 7.22
C ASP A 228 -9.76 19.83 7.85
N ASP A 229 -9.31 21.09 7.84
CA ASP A 229 -7.99 21.48 8.36
C ASP A 229 -7.85 21.35 9.88
N ALA A 230 -8.94 21.44 10.64
CA ALA A 230 -8.90 21.40 12.10
C ALA A 230 -8.62 19.96 12.58
N ASP A 231 -9.28 18.99 11.99
CA ASP A 231 -9.05 17.56 12.25
C ASP A 231 -7.63 17.14 11.85
N ALA A 232 -7.15 17.61 10.70
CA ALA A 232 -5.78 17.38 10.27
C ALA A 232 -4.75 18.01 11.23
N ALA A 233 -5.01 19.23 11.73
CA ALA A 233 -4.14 19.90 12.69
C ALA A 233 -4.08 19.16 14.03
N LEU A 234 -5.21 18.72 14.54
CA LEU A 234 -5.29 17.91 15.76
C LEU A 234 -4.53 16.61 15.63
N ALA A 235 -4.72 15.87 14.53
CA ALA A 235 -4.01 14.63 14.29
C ALA A 235 -2.48 14.83 14.16
N ALA A 236 -2.04 15.91 13.51
CA ALA A 236 -0.62 16.24 13.37
C ALA A 236 0.04 16.59 14.72
N GLU A 237 -0.71 17.10 15.69
CA GLU A 237 -0.24 17.37 17.05
C GLU A 237 -0.25 16.10 17.92
N VAL A 238 -1.34 15.33 17.88
CA VAL A 238 -1.58 14.21 18.79
C VAL A 238 -0.77 12.98 18.42
N LEU A 239 -0.68 12.64 17.13
CA LEU A 239 -0.10 11.37 16.70
C LEU A 239 1.39 11.22 17.02
N PRO A 240 2.28 12.21 16.89
CA PRO A 240 3.67 12.08 17.34
C PRO A 240 3.77 11.68 18.81
N ARG A 241 2.97 12.29 19.69
CA ARG A 241 2.94 11.98 21.13
C ARG A 241 2.45 10.56 21.40
N ARG A 242 1.45 10.08 20.64
CA ARG A 242 0.96 8.71 20.75
C ARG A 242 2.04 7.68 20.36
N LEU A 243 2.81 7.94 19.31
CA LEU A 243 3.93 7.10 18.91
C LEU A 243 5.02 6.98 19.99
N GLU A 244 5.16 8.01 20.83
CA GLU A 244 6.14 8.05 21.92
C GLU A 244 5.71 7.26 23.16
N VAL A 245 4.41 7.20 23.47
CA VAL A 245 3.96 6.69 24.78
C VAL A 245 3.11 5.44 24.72
N LEU A 246 2.48 5.13 23.58
CA LEU A 246 1.55 4.03 23.51
C LEU A 246 2.25 2.67 23.37
N PRO A 247 1.69 1.62 24.01
CA PRO A 247 2.20 0.25 23.86
C PRO A 247 1.79 -0.34 22.52
N THR A 248 2.49 -1.44 22.16
CA THR A 248 2.11 -2.36 21.10
C THR A 248 1.64 -3.69 21.70
N LEU A 249 0.83 -4.45 20.94
CA LEU A 249 0.36 -5.79 21.37
C LEU A 249 1.49 -6.79 21.62
N SER A 250 2.61 -6.63 20.93
CA SER A 250 3.61 -7.70 20.83
C SER A 250 4.96 -7.38 21.47
N ALA A 251 5.30 -6.12 21.73
CA ALA A 251 6.69 -5.77 22.01
C ALA A 251 6.93 -4.58 22.97
N GLY A 252 5.96 -4.20 23.80
CA GLY A 252 6.12 -3.09 24.73
C GLY A 252 5.87 -1.72 24.11
N ALA A 253 6.62 -0.68 24.49
CA ALA A 253 6.39 0.66 23.99
C ALA A 253 6.74 0.78 22.50
N LEU A 254 5.89 1.47 21.74
CA LEU A 254 6.14 1.71 20.32
C LEU A 254 7.41 2.54 20.11
N SER A 255 7.70 3.49 21.00
CA SER A 255 8.94 4.27 21.00
C SER A 255 10.20 3.41 21.06
N ASP A 256 10.21 2.32 21.82
CA ASP A 256 11.36 1.41 21.88
C ASP A 256 11.58 0.73 20.53
N LEU A 257 10.50 0.26 19.88
CA LEU A 257 10.57 -0.31 18.53
C LEU A 257 11.07 0.69 17.49
N LEU A 258 10.62 1.94 17.57
CA LEU A 258 11.08 3.01 16.67
C LEU A 258 12.57 3.32 16.90
N ALA A 259 13.01 3.40 18.16
CA ALA A 259 14.41 3.59 18.51
C ALA A 259 15.30 2.44 18.03
N GLU A 260 14.86 1.18 18.15
CA GLU A 260 15.56 0.00 17.60
C GLU A 260 15.70 0.06 16.05
N ARG A 261 14.79 0.75 15.37
CA ARG A 261 14.87 1.03 13.93
C ARG A 261 15.71 2.26 13.58
N GLY A 262 16.27 2.92 14.59
CA GLY A 262 17.15 4.08 14.42
C GLY A 262 16.41 5.39 14.23
N VAL A 263 15.12 5.48 14.57
CA VAL A 263 14.37 6.74 14.47
C VAL A 263 15.01 7.79 15.39
N THR A 264 15.39 8.92 14.80
CA THR A 264 16.04 10.04 15.50
C THR A 264 15.12 11.23 15.71
N SER A 265 14.05 11.30 14.94
CA SER A 265 13.05 12.35 15.08
C SER A 265 11.68 11.89 14.61
N VAL A 266 10.65 12.38 15.28
CA VAL A 266 9.24 12.28 14.89
C VAL A 266 8.68 13.70 14.89
N SER A 267 8.04 14.12 13.80
CA SER A 267 7.44 15.45 13.70
C SER A 267 6.12 15.41 12.98
N GLY A 268 5.20 16.31 13.35
CA GLY A 268 3.90 16.48 12.72
C GLY A 268 3.78 17.82 11.99
N ARG A 269 3.12 17.84 10.85
CA ARG A 269 2.74 19.05 10.12
C ARG A 269 1.40 18.86 9.41
N VAL A 270 0.77 19.96 9.04
CA VAL A 270 -0.47 19.97 8.25
C VAL A 270 -0.15 20.38 6.81
N VAL A 271 -0.76 19.69 5.88
CA VAL A 271 -0.89 20.15 4.50
C VAL A 271 -2.36 20.53 4.32
N PRO A 272 -2.64 21.86 4.24
CA PRO A 272 -4.00 22.33 4.13
C PRO A 272 -4.62 21.92 2.79
N SER A 273 -5.94 21.86 2.78
CA SER A 273 -6.69 21.63 1.54
C SER A 273 -6.42 22.74 0.52
N ALA A 274 -6.00 22.35 -0.68
CA ALA A 274 -5.76 23.32 -1.76
C ALA A 274 -7.07 23.80 -2.42
N ASP A 275 -8.10 22.98 -2.39
CA ASP A 275 -9.42 23.21 -2.99
C ASP A 275 -10.56 23.31 -1.96
N GLY A 276 -10.25 23.14 -0.67
CA GLY A 276 -11.23 23.14 0.41
C GLY A 276 -11.96 21.80 0.58
N GLU A 277 -11.52 20.73 -0.11
CA GLU A 277 -12.21 19.43 -0.08
C GLU A 277 -11.60 18.45 0.93
N ALA A 278 -10.27 18.42 1.07
CA ALA A 278 -9.60 17.55 2.04
C ALA A 278 -8.22 18.08 2.45
N ALA A 279 -7.89 17.95 3.74
CA ALA A 279 -6.60 18.30 4.33
C ALA A 279 -5.84 17.04 4.76
N ALA A 280 -4.53 17.14 5.00
CA ALA A 280 -3.74 16.03 5.48
C ALA A 280 -2.90 16.38 6.72
N ALA A 281 -2.94 15.49 7.73
CA ALA A 281 -1.93 15.42 8.77
C ALA A 281 -0.77 14.58 8.28
N VAL A 282 0.44 15.07 8.40
CA VAL A 282 1.68 14.43 7.95
C VAL A 282 2.59 14.22 9.15
N ILE A 283 2.94 12.98 9.43
CA ILE A 283 3.87 12.60 10.48
C ILE A 283 5.11 12.00 9.85
N GLU A 284 6.25 12.64 10.02
CA GLU A 284 7.53 12.20 9.49
C GLU A 284 8.36 11.51 10.56
N LEU A 285 8.83 10.31 10.26
CA LEU A 285 9.80 9.57 11.06
C LEU A 285 11.10 9.49 10.26
N ARG A 286 12.18 10.01 10.82
CA ARG A 286 13.48 10.04 10.18
C ARG A 286 14.46 9.11 10.88
N ALA A 287 15.22 8.38 10.09
CA ALA A 287 16.29 7.51 10.55
C ALA A 287 17.49 7.63 9.61
N PRO A 288 18.75 7.44 10.06
CA PRO A 288 19.89 7.33 9.16
C PRO A 288 19.68 6.20 8.16
N LEU A 289 20.13 6.38 6.91
CA LEU A 289 20.15 5.27 5.96
C LEU A 289 20.91 4.09 6.57
N ALA A 290 20.24 2.94 6.65
CA ALA A 290 20.90 1.72 7.09
C ALA A 290 22.06 1.42 6.14
N GLY A 291 23.28 1.34 6.68
CA GLY A 291 24.40 0.78 5.94
C GLY A 291 24.13 -0.67 5.53
N PRO A 292 24.94 -1.24 4.64
CA PRO A 292 24.81 -2.65 4.29
C PRO A 292 24.81 -3.49 5.56
N ASP A 293 23.85 -4.40 5.68
CA ASP A 293 23.73 -5.29 6.85
C ASP A 293 25.03 -6.09 6.96
N PRO A 294 25.85 -5.90 8.01
CA PRO A 294 27.15 -6.58 8.12
C PRO A 294 27.04 -8.10 8.24
N GLY A 295 25.81 -8.63 8.43
CA GLY A 295 25.52 -10.06 8.48
C GLY A 295 24.98 -10.64 7.18
N ALA A 296 24.64 -9.83 6.19
CA ALA A 296 24.17 -10.30 4.90
C ALA A 296 25.34 -10.61 3.97
N GLU A 297 25.86 -11.84 3.98
CA GLU A 297 26.79 -12.30 2.96
C GLU A 297 26.16 -12.10 1.56
N GLY A 298 26.58 -11.05 0.86
CA GLY A 298 26.17 -10.78 -0.52
C GLY A 298 24.81 -10.09 -0.70
N GLY A 299 24.16 -9.64 0.36
CA GLY A 299 22.90 -8.90 0.29
C GLY A 299 23.12 -7.45 -0.14
N SER A 300 22.60 -7.06 -1.30
CA SER A 300 22.35 -5.65 -1.57
C SER A 300 21.50 -5.07 -0.44
N PRO A 301 21.75 -3.81 0.00
CA PRO A 301 20.87 -3.17 0.96
C PRO A 301 19.44 -3.23 0.39
N SER A 302 18.52 -3.87 1.14
CA SER A 302 17.11 -3.87 0.72
C SER A 302 16.65 -2.41 0.70
N PRO A 303 16.19 -1.88 -0.42
CA PRO A 303 15.70 -0.51 -0.47
C PRO A 303 14.48 -0.30 0.42
N SER A 304 13.77 -1.38 0.78
CA SER A 304 12.65 -1.27 1.70
C SER A 304 13.13 -1.15 3.13
N SER A 305 12.71 -0.09 3.76
CA SER A 305 13.11 0.25 5.11
C SER A 305 12.55 -0.71 6.14
N ARG A 306 13.38 -1.02 7.14
CA ARG A 306 12.93 -1.78 8.32
C ARG A 306 11.84 -1.03 9.08
N LEU A 307 11.87 0.30 9.04
CA LEU A 307 10.90 1.17 9.68
C LEU A 307 9.52 1.10 8.98
N TYR A 308 9.50 1.24 7.66
CA TYR A 308 8.27 1.08 6.87
C TYR A 308 7.61 -0.28 7.12
N ARG A 309 8.40 -1.36 7.07
CA ARG A 309 7.89 -2.71 7.34
C ARG A 309 7.31 -2.85 8.73
N LEU A 310 7.95 -2.26 9.75
CA LEU A 310 7.42 -2.25 11.10
C LEU A 310 6.01 -1.64 11.13
N LEU A 311 5.84 -0.43 10.57
CA LEU A 311 4.55 0.25 10.60
C LEU A 311 3.48 -0.50 9.81
N VAL A 312 3.83 -1.02 8.64
CA VAL A 312 2.91 -1.83 7.82
C VAL A 312 2.56 -3.14 8.53
N ASP A 313 3.52 -3.81 9.18
CA ASP A 313 3.28 -5.01 9.98
C ASP A 313 2.33 -4.74 11.16
N LEU A 314 2.48 -3.61 11.85
CA LEU A 314 1.56 -3.21 12.91
C LEU A 314 0.13 -3.05 12.37
N VAL A 315 -0.02 -2.43 11.20
CA VAL A 315 -1.33 -2.30 10.54
C VAL A 315 -1.93 -3.67 10.21
N PHE A 316 -1.17 -4.55 9.59
CA PHE A 316 -1.68 -5.90 9.24
C PHE A 316 -1.99 -6.77 10.44
N ARG A 317 -1.28 -6.58 11.55
CA ARG A 317 -1.53 -7.29 12.82
C ARG A 317 -2.64 -6.66 13.67
N ARG A 318 -3.26 -5.58 13.21
CA ARG A 318 -4.25 -4.80 13.97
C ARG A 318 -3.68 -4.20 15.27
N ASP A 319 -2.37 -3.98 15.31
CA ASP A 319 -1.68 -3.31 16.41
C ASP A 319 -1.74 -1.79 16.20
N LEU A 320 -2.92 -1.22 16.37
CA LEU A 320 -3.30 0.09 15.86
C LEU A 320 -3.72 1.09 16.96
N LEU A 321 -3.39 0.81 18.22
CA LEU A 321 -3.79 1.69 19.33
C LEU A 321 -3.39 3.15 19.10
N TRP A 322 -2.25 3.35 18.44
CA TRP A 322 -1.73 4.67 18.11
C TRP A 322 -2.54 5.43 17.03
N LEU A 323 -3.35 4.72 16.22
CA LEU A 323 -4.23 5.31 15.19
C LEU A 323 -5.70 5.41 15.61
N VAL A 324 -6.09 4.76 16.71
CA VAL A 324 -7.50 4.68 17.09
C VAL A 324 -8.04 6.07 17.45
N PRO A 325 -9.18 6.47 16.85
CA PRO A 325 -9.91 7.63 17.34
C PRO A 325 -10.34 7.35 18.77
N VAL A 326 -10.01 8.23 19.70
CA VAL A 326 -10.61 8.19 21.04
C VAL A 326 -12.00 8.79 20.87
N LEU A 327 -13.00 7.94 20.77
CA LEU A 327 -14.38 8.38 20.72
C LEU A 327 -14.82 8.69 22.17
N PRO A 328 -15.48 9.83 22.40
CA PRO A 328 -16.07 10.08 23.71
C PRO A 328 -17.04 8.94 24.03
N LEU A 329 -16.90 8.36 25.22
CA LEU A 329 -17.87 7.39 25.72
C LEU A 329 -19.23 8.07 25.71
N GLU A 330 -20.16 7.60 24.88
CA GLU A 330 -21.56 8.04 24.98
C GLU A 330 -22.02 7.74 26.41
N GLN A 331 -22.34 8.80 27.16
CA GLN A 331 -22.82 8.75 28.55
C GLN A 331 -24.26 8.26 28.59
#